data_af46cb1165b9fadd3eb41f0b57d12adb
#
_entry.id   af46cb1165b9fadd3eb41f0b57d12adb
#
_cell.length_a   1.000
_cell.length_b   1.000
_cell.length_c   1.000
_cell.angle_alpha   90.00
_cell.angle_beta   90.00
_cell.angle_gamma   90.00
#
_symmetry.space_group_name_H-M   'P 1'
#
loop_
_entity.id
_entity.type
_entity.pdbx_description
1 polymer ?
#
loop_
_entity_poly.entity_id
_entity_poly.type
_entity_poly.pdbx_seq_one_letter_code
_entity_poly.pdbx_strand_id
1 'polypeptide(L)'
;AINANHILLEETSRFIEKQKSLTINSKIIALREHGEKIKEEVLKQSQRQLKKGDNIDQILEKSTSNIVNKLLHMPNIKLKEAAKNSDTESIKIISELFNLDED
;
A
#
# COMPACT_ATOMS: atom_id res chain seq x y z
N ALA A 1 -2.19 -42.98 -21.24
CA ALA A 1 -3.03 -41.82 -21.48
C ALA A 1 -3.35 -41.08 -20.17
N ILE A 2 -3.69 -41.79 -19.11
CA ILE A 2 -4.01 -41.18 -17.82
C ILE A 2 -2.78 -40.49 -17.21
N ASN A 3 -1.62 -41.08 -17.29
CA ASN A 3 -0.36 -40.54 -16.78
C ASN A 3 0.02 -39.23 -17.50
N ALA A 4 -0.16 -39.19 -18.84
CA ALA A 4 0.16 -38.03 -19.64
C ALA A 4 -0.75 -36.81 -19.26
N ASN A 5 -2.06 -37.06 -19.03
CA ASN A 5 -2.98 -36.02 -18.61
C ASN A 5 -2.65 -35.49 -17.24
N HIS A 6 -2.22 -36.35 -16.34
CA HIS A 6 -1.83 -35.94 -14.97
C HIS A 6 -0.61 -35.03 -15.00
N ILE A 7 0.41 -35.35 -15.82
CA ILE A 7 1.62 -34.53 -15.98
C ILE A 7 1.27 -33.15 -16.53
N LEU A 8 0.39 -33.06 -17.53
CA LEU A 8 -0.03 -31.80 -18.13
C LEU A 8 -0.75 -30.90 -17.11
N LEU A 9 -1.60 -31.48 -16.25
CA LEU A 9 -2.30 -30.72 -15.21
C LEU A 9 -1.32 -30.18 -14.18
N GLU A 10 -0.32 -30.95 -13.77
CA GLU A 10 0.70 -30.50 -12.83
C GLU A 10 1.52 -29.34 -13.39
N GLU A 11 1.94 -29.42 -14.64
CA GLU A 11 2.71 -28.36 -15.29
C GLU A 11 1.90 -27.07 -15.41
N THR A 12 0.62 -27.16 -15.74
CA THR A 12 -0.30 -26.01 -15.81
C THR A 12 -0.47 -25.37 -14.43
N SER A 13 -0.63 -26.17 -13.38
CA SER A 13 -0.73 -25.67 -12.01
C SER A 13 0.51 -24.91 -11.57
N ARG A 14 1.69 -25.44 -11.86
CA ARG A 14 2.97 -24.79 -11.55
C ARG A 14 3.12 -23.47 -12.29
N PHE A 15 2.71 -23.40 -13.53
CA PHE A 15 2.76 -22.18 -14.35
C PHE A 15 1.84 -21.10 -13.74
N ILE A 16 0.63 -21.47 -13.36
CA ILE A 16 -0.34 -20.55 -12.72
C ILE A 16 0.21 -20.03 -11.38
N GLU A 17 0.76 -20.90 -10.55
CA GLU A 17 1.35 -20.51 -9.27
C GLU A 17 2.52 -19.56 -9.46
N LYS A 18 3.38 -19.81 -10.45
CA LYS A 18 4.50 -18.93 -10.77
C LYS A 18 4.02 -17.55 -11.21
N GLN A 19 2.98 -17.48 -12.05
CA GLN A 19 2.42 -16.22 -12.49
C GLN A 19 1.79 -15.44 -11.34
N LYS A 20 1.07 -16.11 -10.42
CA LYS A 20 0.51 -15.51 -9.23
C LYS A 20 1.60 -14.92 -8.34
N SER A 21 2.69 -15.66 -8.15
CA SER A 21 3.82 -15.22 -7.35
C SER A 21 4.48 -13.98 -7.96
N LEU A 22 4.69 -13.95 -9.28
CA LEU A 22 5.23 -12.79 -9.97
C LEU A 22 4.33 -11.57 -9.84
N THR A 23 3.02 -11.75 -9.93
CA THR A 23 2.05 -10.67 -9.76
C THR A 23 2.08 -10.12 -8.34
N ILE A 24 2.14 -10.97 -7.32
CA ILE A 24 2.24 -10.57 -5.92
C ILE A 24 3.55 -9.81 -5.67
N ASN A 25 4.68 -10.32 -6.18
CA ASN A 25 5.97 -9.66 -6.02
C ASN A 25 5.98 -8.28 -6.66
N SER A 26 5.37 -8.16 -7.84
CA SER A 26 5.22 -6.88 -8.53
C SER A 26 4.43 -5.87 -7.69
N LYS A 27 3.38 -6.32 -7.03
CA LYS A 27 2.55 -5.47 -6.14
C LYS A 27 3.30 -5.06 -4.88
N ILE A 28 4.09 -5.96 -4.31
CA ILE A 28 4.91 -5.65 -3.13
C ILE A 28 5.94 -4.59 -3.47
N ILE A 29 6.59 -4.70 -4.62
CA ILE A 29 7.56 -3.73 -5.10
C ILE A 29 6.87 -2.37 -5.32
N ALA A 30 5.71 -2.37 -5.97
CA ALA A 30 4.95 -1.15 -6.23
C ALA A 30 4.53 -0.45 -4.92
N LEU A 31 4.15 -1.21 -3.91
CA LEU A 31 3.81 -0.66 -2.60
C LEU A 31 5.02 0.01 -1.96
N ARG A 32 6.20 -0.62 -2.04
CA ARG A 32 7.44 -0.05 -1.53
C ARG A 32 7.80 1.23 -2.27
N GLU A 33 7.70 1.23 -3.58
CA GLU A 33 7.97 2.41 -4.41
C GLU A 33 7.02 3.56 -4.07
N HIS A 34 5.77 3.25 -3.79
CA HIS A 34 4.78 4.24 -3.35
C HIS A 34 5.23 4.91 -2.05
N GLY A 35 5.66 4.10 -1.07
CA GLY A 35 6.18 4.62 0.19
C GLY A 35 7.42 5.48 0.01
N GLU A 36 8.36 5.03 -0.82
CA GLU A 36 9.59 5.78 -1.08
C GLU A 36 9.31 7.12 -1.77
N LYS A 37 8.33 7.17 -2.66
CA LYS A 37 7.91 8.40 -3.32
C LYS A 37 7.38 9.42 -2.31
N ILE A 38 6.55 8.99 -1.38
CA ILE A 38 6.03 9.84 -0.31
C ILE A 38 7.19 10.38 0.53
N LYS A 39 8.11 9.51 0.92
CA LYS A 39 9.29 9.87 1.70
C LYS A 39 10.08 10.98 0.99
N GLU A 40 10.35 10.81 -0.29
CA GLU A 40 11.13 11.77 -1.07
C GLU A 40 10.44 13.13 -1.20
N GLU A 41 9.14 13.15 -1.44
CA GLU A 41 8.36 14.38 -1.52
C GLU A 41 8.44 15.17 -0.21
N VAL A 42 8.24 14.50 0.91
CA VAL A 42 8.29 15.12 2.24
C VAL A 42 9.70 15.59 2.57
N LEU A 43 10.70 14.77 2.26
CA LEU A 43 12.10 15.11 2.51
C LEU A 43 12.53 16.36 1.74
N LYS A 44 12.19 16.45 0.46
CA LYS A 44 12.51 17.63 -0.37
C LYS A 44 11.87 18.89 0.19
N GLN A 45 10.61 18.80 0.60
CA GLN A 45 9.90 19.94 1.19
C GLN A 45 10.56 20.38 2.49
N SER A 46 10.92 19.42 3.35
CA SER A 46 11.59 19.69 4.62
C SER A 46 12.96 20.34 4.42
N GLN A 47 13.71 19.88 3.43
CA GLN A 47 15.00 20.47 3.08
C GLN A 47 14.87 21.92 2.60
N ARG A 48 13.84 22.24 1.83
CA ARG A 48 13.55 23.62 1.41
C ARG A 48 13.26 24.50 2.61
N GLN A 49 12.48 24.00 3.58
CA GLN A 49 12.15 24.73 4.80
C GLN A 49 13.40 24.99 5.65
N LEU A 50 14.30 24.00 5.76
CA LEU A 50 15.57 24.18 6.45
C LEU A 50 16.41 25.29 5.81
N LYS A 51 16.47 25.33 4.47
CA LYS A 51 17.22 26.37 3.75
C LYS A 51 16.64 27.76 3.94
N LYS A 52 15.32 27.86 4.14
CA LYS A 52 14.65 29.13 4.43
C LYS A 52 14.89 29.60 5.87
N GLY A 53 15.41 28.74 6.74
CA GLY A 53 15.64 29.07 8.14
C GLY A 53 14.42 28.87 9.02
N ASP A 54 13.44 28.07 8.58
CA ASP A 54 12.26 27.75 9.38
C ASP A 54 12.67 26.98 10.64
N ASN A 55 11.83 27.05 11.66
CA ASN A 55 12.08 26.39 12.94
C ASN A 55 12.12 24.86 12.78
N ILE A 56 13.16 24.23 13.32
CA ILE A 56 13.41 22.80 13.18
C ILE A 56 12.26 21.98 13.77
N ASP A 57 11.75 22.36 14.95
CA ASP A 57 10.64 21.64 15.58
C ASP A 57 9.36 21.69 14.71
N GLN A 58 9.11 22.83 14.10
CA GLN A 58 7.97 22.97 13.18
C GLN A 58 8.16 22.13 11.92
N ILE A 59 9.38 22.08 11.40
CA ILE A 59 9.70 21.24 10.23
C ILE A 59 9.46 19.76 10.55
N LEU A 60 9.92 19.30 11.69
CA LEU A 60 9.75 17.90 12.11
C LEU A 60 8.27 17.55 12.27
N GLU A 61 7.51 18.41 12.94
CA GLU A 61 6.08 18.19 13.13
C GLU A 61 5.33 18.15 11.78
N LYS A 62 5.60 19.12 10.93
CA LYS A 62 4.98 19.20 9.61
C LYS A 62 5.36 18.02 8.72
N SER A 63 6.63 17.61 8.74
CA SER A 63 7.11 16.46 7.97
C SER A 63 6.41 15.16 8.37
N THR A 64 6.34 14.90 9.66
CA THR A 64 5.73 13.69 10.18
C THR A 64 4.22 13.67 9.89
N SER A 65 3.54 14.81 10.07
CA SER A 65 2.12 14.93 9.75
C SER A 65 1.86 14.73 8.27
N ASN A 66 2.71 15.27 7.40
CA ASN A 66 2.57 15.10 5.96
C ASN A 66 2.73 13.65 5.53
N ILE A 67 3.66 12.91 6.13
CA ILE A 67 3.84 11.48 5.85
C ILE A 67 2.56 10.72 6.20
N VAL A 68 2.02 10.95 7.39
CA VAL A 68 0.80 10.30 7.86
C VAL A 68 -0.37 10.62 6.93
N ASN A 69 -0.56 11.90 6.61
CA ASN A 69 -1.65 12.33 5.73
C ASN A 69 -1.56 11.70 4.35
N LYS A 70 -0.38 11.63 3.78
CA LYS A 70 -0.16 11.03 2.44
C LYS A 70 -0.37 9.52 2.46
N LEU A 71 0.08 8.83 3.50
CA LEU A 71 -0.11 7.39 3.63
C LEU A 71 -1.58 7.02 3.84
N LEU A 72 -2.32 7.82 4.61
CA LEU A 72 -3.71 7.54 4.94
C LEU A 72 -4.72 8.08 3.93
N HIS A 73 -4.27 8.84 2.95
CA HIS A 73 -5.16 9.45 1.95
C HIS A 73 -5.98 8.41 1.19
N MET A 74 -5.35 7.41 0.59
CA MET A 74 -6.06 6.39 -0.18
C MET A 74 -6.95 5.48 0.66
N PRO A 75 -6.47 4.95 1.81
CA PRO A 75 -7.37 4.20 2.69
C PRO A 75 -8.60 5.00 3.13
N ASN A 76 -8.43 6.29 3.42
CA ASN A 76 -9.54 7.16 3.81
C ASN A 76 -10.57 7.29 2.69
N ILE A 77 -10.12 7.53 1.45
CA ILE A 77 -10.98 7.60 0.28
C ILE A 77 -11.73 6.29 0.09
N LYS A 78 -11.02 5.16 0.17
CA LYS A 78 -11.61 3.83 -0.03
C LYS A 78 -12.65 3.50 1.03
N LEU A 79 -12.43 3.87 2.28
CA LEU A 79 -13.40 3.69 3.35
C LEU A 79 -14.67 4.51 3.09
N LYS A 80 -14.53 5.75 2.65
CA LYS A 80 -15.68 6.62 2.33
C LYS A 80 -16.48 6.07 1.15
N GLU A 81 -15.80 5.63 0.09
CA GLU A 81 -16.46 5.00 -1.06
C GLU A 81 -17.19 3.72 -0.67
N ALA A 82 -16.54 2.87 0.12
CA ALA A 82 -17.12 1.62 0.57
C ALA A 82 -18.35 1.85 1.43
N ALA A 83 -18.31 2.84 2.32
CA ALA A 83 -19.45 3.21 3.16
C ALA A 83 -20.62 3.69 2.28
N LYS A 84 -20.35 4.53 1.30
CA LYS A 84 -21.36 5.06 0.37
C LYS A 84 -22.01 3.95 -0.45
N ASN A 85 -21.26 2.95 -0.85
CA ASN A 85 -21.71 1.85 -1.68
C ASN A 85 -22.16 0.63 -0.87
N SER A 86 -22.20 0.73 0.45
CA SER A 86 -22.52 -0.39 1.36
C SER A 86 -21.62 -1.61 1.13
N ASP A 87 -20.38 -1.36 0.77
CA ASP A 87 -19.37 -2.41 0.51
C ASP A 87 -18.71 -2.82 1.84
N THR A 88 -19.39 -3.69 2.56
CA THR A 88 -18.95 -4.16 3.88
C THR A 88 -17.66 -4.99 3.79
N GLU A 89 -17.45 -5.67 2.67
CA GLU A 89 -16.25 -6.48 2.46
C GLU A 89 -14.99 -5.62 2.41
N SER A 90 -15.02 -4.53 1.65
CA SER A 90 -13.88 -3.60 1.57
C SER A 90 -13.62 -2.92 2.92
N ILE A 91 -14.66 -2.55 3.64
CA ILE A 91 -14.53 -1.95 4.98
C ILE A 91 -13.84 -2.95 5.93
N LYS A 92 -14.25 -4.21 5.88
CA LYS A 92 -13.66 -5.28 6.70
C LYS A 92 -12.16 -5.46 6.39
N ILE A 93 -11.82 -5.55 5.11
CA ILE A 93 -10.43 -5.73 4.68
C ILE A 93 -9.55 -4.57 5.16
N ILE A 94 -9.99 -3.34 4.96
CA ILE A 94 -9.24 -2.16 5.37
C ILE A 94 -9.13 -2.09 6.89
N SER A 95 -10.20 -2.43 7.61
CA SER A 95 -10.21 -2.46 9.07
C SER A 95 -9.21 -3.47 9.63
N GLU A 96 -9.13 -4.64 9.03
CA GLU A 96 -8.15 -5.66 9.40
C GLU A 96 -6.73 -5.21 9.10
N LEU A 97 -6.52 -4.62 7.93
CA LEU A 97 -5.21 -4.16 7.48
C LEU A 97 -4.61 -3.11 8.42
N PHE A 98 -5.42 -2.18 8.90
CA PHE A 98 -5.00 -1.09 9.78
C PHE A 98 -5.35 -1.31 11.25
N ASN A 99 -5.88 -2.48 11.60
CA ASN A 99 -6.26 -2.84 12.97
C ASN A 99 -7.20 -1.81 13.59
N LEU A 100 -8.28 -1.48 12.87
CA LEU A 100 -9.22 -0.46 13.28
C LEU A 100 -10.29 -0.95 14.24
N ASP A 101 -10.52 -2.27 14.30
CA ASP A 101 -11.53 -2.89 15.17
C ASP A 101 -10.90 -3.25 16.51
N GLU A 102 -10.61 -2.25 17.31
CA GLU A 102 -10.10 -2.45 18.66
C GLU A 102 -11.23 -2.65 19.66
N ASP A 103 -11.04 -3.62 20.52
CA ASP A 103 -11.96 -3.89 21.62
C ASP A 103 -11.69 -2.95 22.80
#